data_332ebec60e6a820ca945c4b4dc1f0561
#
_entry.id   332ebec60e6a820ca945c4b4dc1f0561
#
_cell.length_a   1.000
_cell.length_b   1.000
_cell.length_c   1.000
_cell.angle_alpha   90.00
_cell.angle_beta   90.00
_cell.angle_gamma   90.00
#
_symmetry.space_group_name_H-M   'P 1'
#
loop_
_entity.id
_entity.type
_entity.pdbx_description
1 polymer ?
#
loop_
_entity_poly.entity_id
_entity_poly.type
_entity_poly.pdbx_seq_one_letter_code
_entity_poly.pdbx_strand_id
1 'polypeptide(L)'
;MRYQIKDKHNFFIREDGDSSMVLFKEKHDQFILNGTGLVMFNLILENNQTQKVLEELKKIYENIEIAVLENDLQDIIRMLKMYGILVMEQEIEENVCKHTDISAVDENDYEKVGRFVEENRCSDFFVAGGKGYYTAVNIRAHIMNNQEYYFYKIGENGKIDGLIILVPNVSNNSVVNITTLVVSKEKNREERIKIAKDLMDYAMKSMINQVNKLRISFYAKEGNEVSFLGMYKKLGFEKEAELKDEYENKSLFL
;
A
#
# COMPACT_ATOMS: atom_id res chain seq x y z
N MET A 1 9.60 3.81 21.69
CA MET A 1 9.60 3.16 20.38
C MET A 1 10.88 3.57 19.66
N ARG A 2 11.61 2.63 19.03
CA ARG A 2 12.81 2.94 18.24
C ARG A 2 12.53 2.75 16.76
N TYR A 3 13.19 3.54 15.91
CA TYR A 3 13.05 3.51 14.48
C TYR A 3 14.37 3.80 13.76
N GLN A 4 14.45 3.38 12.52
CA GLN A 4 15.54 3.71 11.61
C GLN A 4 15.02 4.60 10.49
N ILE A 5 15.85 5.56 10.08
CA ILE A 5 15.56 6.43 8.95
C ILE A 5 16.27 5.86 7.74
N LYS A 6 15.49 5.52 6.72
CA LYS A 6 16.03 5.14 5.42
C LYS A 6 16.35 6.38 4.62
N ASP A 7 17.51 6.40 3.99
CA ASP A 7 17.91 7.40 2.99
C ASP A 7 17.79 8.86 3.45
N LYS A 8 18.42 9.22 4.57
CA LYS A 8 18.46 10.59 5.10
C LYS A 8 18.82 11.66 4.07
N HIS A 9 19.40 11.30 2.93
CA HIS A 9 19.88 12.22 1.90
C HIS A 9 19.04 12.24 0.63
N ASN A 10 17.96 11.47 0.56
CA ASN A 10 17.12 11.33 -0.62
C ASN A 10 15.95 12.31 -0.71
N PHE A 11 15.88 13.28 0.19
CA PHE A 11 14.89 14.33 0.12
C PHE A 11 15.54 15.69 0.35
N PHE A 12 14.86 16.74 -0.06
CA PHE A 12 15.18 18.13 0.31
C PHE A 12 13.90 18.86 0.73
N ILE A 13 14.08 19.82 1.61
CA ILE A 13 13.00 20.62 2.17
C ILE A 13 13.02 21.98 1.47
N ARG A 14 11.86 22.42 0.99
CA ARG A 14 11.63 23.75 0.49
C ARG A 14 10.64 24.45 1.42
N GLU A 15 11.06 25.54 2.03
CA GLU A 15 10.20 26.41 2.81
C GLU A 15 9.39 27.32 1.89
N ASP A 16 8.09 27.45 2.17
CA ASP A 16 7.16 28.27 1.39
C ASP A 16 6.14 28.93 2.33
N GLY A 17 6.52 30.09 2.88
CA GLY A 17 5.75 30.80 3.90
C GLY A 17 5.60 29.99 5.19
N ASP A 18 4.34 29.74 5.60
CA ASP A 18 4.01 28.98 6.83
C ASP A 18 4.04 27.46 6.64
N SER A 19 4.40 26.99 5.46
CA SER A 19 4.44 25.57 5.10
C SER A 19 5.79 25.19 4.54
N SER A 20 6.14 23.92 4.67
CA SER A 20 7.35 23.36 4.08
C SER A 20 7.01 22.15 3.23
N MET A 21 7.56 22.10 2.03
CA MET A 21 7.41 20.97 1.12
C MET A 21 8.64 20.08 1.23
N VAL A 22 8.42 18.82 1.53
CA VAL A 22 9.45 17.76 1.49
C VAL A 22 9.36 17.06 0.15
N LEU A 23 10.45 17.09 -0.62
CA LEU A 23 10.53 16.54 -1.97
C LEU A 23 11.53 15.39 -1.99
N PHE A 24 11.13 14.26 -2.57
CA PHE A 24 12.01 13.11 -2.76
C PHE A 24 12.80 13.22 -4.05
N LYS A 25 14.10 12.96 -3.99
CA LYS A 25 14.99 13.08 -5.16
C LYS A 25 14.76 11.99 -6.21
N GLU A 26 14.45 10.79 -5.77
CA GLU A 26 14.33 9.60 -6.62
C GLU A 26 12.88 9.19 -6.91
N LYS A 27 11.98 9.58 -6.02
CA LYS A 27 10.54 9.37 -6.18
C LYS A 27 9.94 10.74 -6.42
N HIS A 28 9.19 10.97 -7.45
CA HIS A 28 8.50 12.24 -7.67
C HIS A 28 7.37 12.49 -6.64
N ASP A 29 7.55 11.97 -5.44
CA ASP A 29 6.66 12.15 -4.30
C ASP A 29 7.01 13.41 -3.53
N GLN A 30 6.00 14.03 -2.97
CA GLN A 30 6.12 15.20 -2.11
C GLN A 30 5.04 15.19 -1.05
N PHE A 31 5.32 15.80 0.08
CA PHE A 31 4.31 16.12 1.09
C PHE A 31 4.56 17.49 1.71
N ILE A 32 3.52 18.06 2.28
CA ILE A 32 3.55 19.39 2.87
C ILE A 32 3.44 19.27 4.38
N LEU A 33 4.30 20.00 5.09
CA LEU A 33 4.29 20.14 6.54
C LEU A 33 3.97 21.57 6.91
N ASN A 34 3.17 21.78 7.95
CA ASN A 34 3.09 23.06 8.65
C ASN A 34 4.35 23.26 9.54
N GLY A 35 4.49 24.42 10.14
CA GLY A 35 5.67 24.73 10.98
C GLY A 35 5.91 23.72 12.09
N THR A 36 4.87 23.29 12.81
CA THR A 36 4.98 22.27 13.88
C THR A 36 5.38 20.90 13.30
N GLY A 37 4.78 20.52 12.18
CA GLY A 37 5.12 19.28 11.46
C GLY A 37 6.58 19.26 11.00
N LEU A 38 7.12 20.39 10.54
CA LEU A 38 8.52 20.52 10.15
C LEU A 38 9.46 20.37 11.35
N VAL A 39 9.13 20.97 12.49
CA VAL A 39 9.90 20.79 13.74
C VAL A 39 9.91 19.32 14.14
N MET A 40 8.76 18.66 14.16
CA MET A 40 8.66 17.24 14.47
C MET A 40 9.46 16.38 13.50
N PHE A 41 9.36 16.66 12.19
CA PHE A 41 10.13 15.99 11.16
C PHE A 41 11.64 16.09 11.39
N ASN A 42 12.16 17.29 11.65
CA ASN A 42 13.58 17.50 11.91
C ASN A 42 14.04 16.77 13.19
N LEU A 43 13.26 16.83 14.27
CA LEU A 43 13.56 16.09 15.49
C LEU A 43 13.57 14.58 15.29
N ILE A 44 12.68 14.05 14.43
CA ILE A 44 12.68 12.64 14.06
C ILE A 44 13.94 12.27 13.29
N LEU A 45 14.41 13.14 12.38
CA LEU A 45 15.65 12.90 11.61
C LEU A 45 16.91 12.90 12.50
N GLU A 46 16.89 13.66 13.57
CA GLU A 46 18.03 13.78 14.51
C GLU A 46 18.03 12.67 15.56
N ASN A 47 16.86 12.15 15.91
CA ASN A 47 16.69 11.16 16.96
C ASN A 47 16.19 9.83 16.37
N ASN A 48 16.50 8.73 17.04
CA ASN A 48 16.06 7.39 16.67
C ASN A 48 15.01 6.81 17.64
N GLN A 49 14.46 7.63 18.51
CA GLN A 49 13.50 7.20 19.55
C GLN A 49 12.39 8.24 19.72
N THR A 50 11.14 7.77 19.63
CA THR A 50 9.94 8.62 19.83
C THR A 50 9.95 9.37 21.16
N GLN A 51 10.41 8.72 22.23
CA GLN A 51 10.45 9.32 23.57
C GLN A 51 11.36 10.54 23.61
N LYS A 52 12.53 10.49 22.97
CA LYS A 52 13.45 11.63 22.90
C LYS A 52 12.87 12.79 22.10
N VAL A 53 12.22 12.48 20.98
CA VAL A 53 11.53 13.50 20.17
C VAL A 53 10.46 14.19 21.01
N LEU A 54 9.68 13.46 21.77
CA LEU A 54 8.64 14.00 22.62
C LEU A 54 9.20 14.88 23.75
N GLU A 55 10.34 14.50 24.34
CA GLU A 55 11.04 15.29 25.36
C GLU A 55 11.52 16.63 24.80
N GLU A 56 12.05 16.66 23.58
CA GLU A 56 12.45 17.91 22.91
C GLU A 56 11.25 18.75 22.52
N LEU A 57 10.17 18.14 22.00
CA LEU A 57 8.92 18.87 21.70
C LEU A 57 8.32 19.56 22.92
N LYS A 58 8.37 18.93 24.11
CA LYS A 58 7.93 19.54 25.36
C LYS A 58 8.72 20.78 25.75
N LYS A 59 10.01 20.83 25.45
CA LYS A 59 10.83 22.00 25.71
C LYS A 59 10.50 23.18 24.77
N ILE A 60 10.13 22.83 23.52
CA ILE A 60 9.78 23.83 22.48
C ILE A 60 8.36 24.35 22.69
N TYR A 61 7.44 23.48 23.08
CA TYR A 61 6.01 23.75 23.19
C TYR A 61 5.51 23.57 24.63
N GLU A 62 6.06 24.36 25.57
CA GLU A 62 5.80 24.26 27.02
C GLU A 62 4.30 24.35 27.40
N ASN A 63 3.52 25.13 26.62
CA ASN A 63 2.11 25.42 26.91
C ASN A 63 1.13 24.43 26.21
N ILE A 64 1.61 23.41 25.51
CA ILE A 64 0.77 22.44 24.81
C ILE A 64 0.68 21.16 25.64
N GLU A 65 -0.54 20.63 25.77
CA GLU A 65 -0.77 19.38 26.44
C GLU A 65 0.01 18.24 25.78
N ILE A 66 0.63 17.41 26.58
CA ILE A 66 1.45 16.29 26.13
C ILE A 66 0.69 15.36 25.20
N ALA A 67 -0.58 15.08 25.49
CA ALA A 67 -1.42 14.20 24.67
C ALA A 67 -1.62 14.72 23.24
N VAL A 68 -1.68 16.05 23.07
CA VAL A 68 -1.75 16.70 21.74
C VAL A 68 -0.45 16.47 20.97
N LEU A 69 0.69 16.75 21.62
CA LEU A 69 2.01 16.53 21.00
C LEU A 69 2.27 15.07 20.66
N GLU A 70 1.80 14.15 21.50
CA GLU A 70 1.90 12.71 21.23
C GLU A 70 1.08 12.31 20.02
N ASN A 71 -0.16 12.78 19.88
CA ASN A 71 -1.02 12.49 18.75
C ASN A 71 -0.44 13.04 17.44
N ASP A 72 -0.02 14.31 17.45
CA ASP A 72 0.58 14.97 16.28
C ASP A 72 1.88 14.25 15.86
N LEU A 73 2.71 13.87 16.84
CA LEU A 73 3.93 13.09 16.57
C LEU A 73 3.61 11.72 15.96
N GLN A 74 2.58 11.03 16.44
CA GLN A 74 2.15 9.76 15.87
C GLN A 74 1.66 9.93 14.43
N ASP A 75 0.97 11.01 14.11
CA ASP A 75 0.52 11.30 12.76
C ASP A 75 1.70 11.56 11.80
N ILE A 76 2.69 12.32 12.22
CA ILE A 76 3.93 12.52 11.44
C ILE A 76 4.70 11.20 11.27
N ILE A 77 4.88 10.41 12.33
CA ILE A 77 5.53 9.09 12.25
C ILE A 77 4.78 8.20 11.27
N ARG A 78 3.45 8.18 11.32
CA ARG A 78 2.60 7.40 10.41
C ARG A 78 2.83 7.84 8.95
N MET A 79 2.83 9.14 8.71
CA MET A 79 3.09 9.70 7.39
C MET A 79 4.49 9.32 6.88
N LEU A 80 5.54 9.47 7.70
CA LEU A 80 6.92 9.13 7.32
C LEU A 80 7.11 7.65 7.03
N LYS A 81 6.38 6.81 7.74
CA LYS A 81 6.29 5.38 7.42
C LYS A 81 5.67 5.18 6.04
N MET A 82 4.51 5.81 5.74
CA MET A 82 3.85 5.70 4.42
C MET A 82 4.79 6.01 3.26
N TYR A 83 5.62 7.03 3.43
CA TYR A 83 6.63 7.39 2.42
C TYR A 83 7.89 6.52 2.47
N GLY A 84 7.93 5.51 3.37
CA GLY A 84 9.07 4.61 3.50
C GLY A 84 10.35 5.28 4.01
N ILE A 85 10.25 6.48 4.61
CA ILE A 85 11.37 7.20 5.22
C ILE A 85 11.77 6.56 6.55
N LEU A 86 10.76 6.08 7.29
CA LEU A 86 10.92 5.58 8.64
C LEU A 86 10.48 4.11 8.74
N VAL A 87 11.30 3.27 9.38
CA VAL A 87 11.00 1.86 9.66
C VAL A 87 11.18 1.60 11.14
N MET A 88 10.23 0.94 11.77
CA MET A 88 10.31 0.58 13.19
C MET A 88 11.27 -0.59 13.40
N GLU A 89 12.10 -0.56 14.45
CA GLU A 89 13.04 -1.65 14.74
C GLU A 89 12.31 -2.98 15.00
N GLN A 90 11.16 -2.96 15.67
CA GLN A 90 10.34 -4.14 15.90
C GLN A 90 9.75 -4.73 14.61
N GLU A 91 9.44 -3.90 13.63
CA GLU A 91 8.94 -4.34 12.31
C GLU A 91 10.04 -5.02 11.48
N ILE A 92 11.32 -4.67 11.73
CA ILE A 92 12.45 -5.33 11.09
C ILE A 92 12.62 -6.77 11.61
N GLU A 93 12.41 -6.99 12.91
CA GLU A 93 12.52 -8.32 13.53
C GLU A 93 11.31 -9.22 13.22
N GLU A 94 10.09 -8.66 13.20
CA GLU A 94 8.87 -9.40 12.88
C GLU A 94 8.68 -9.66 11.37
N ASN A 95 9.12 -8.75 10.50
CA ASN A 95 9.01 -8.90 9.05
C ASN A 95 10.06 -9.83 8.43
N VAL A 96 11.11 -10.20 9.15
CA VAL A 96 12.11 -11.18 8.69
C VAL A 96 11.57 -12.63 8.69
N CYS A 97 10.40 -12.86 9.27
CA CYS A 97 9.92 -14.22 9.50
C CYS A 97 8.53 -14.52 8.93
N LYS A 98 8.27 -14.58 7.64
CA LYS A 98 7.32 -15.58 7.08
C LYS A 98 7.14 -15.55 5.55
N HIS A 99 7.43 -14.45 4.85
CA HIS A 99 7.21 -14.37 3.39
C HIS A 99 8.43 -13.78 2.69
N THR A 100 9.54 -14.53 2.68
CA THR A 100 10.78 -14.15 1.95
C THR A 100 10.59 -14.09 0.44
N ASP A 101 9.45 -14.54 -0.05
CA ASP A 101 9.07 -14.68 -1.45
C ASP A 101 8.07 -13.61 -1.92
N ILE A 102 7.64 -12.69 -1.04
CA ILE A 102 6.75 -11.56 -1.41
C ILE A 102 7.49 -10.24 -1.18
N SER A 103 7.41 -9.35 -2.17
CA SER A 103 8.02 -8.01 -2.10
C SER A 103 7.20 -6.97 -2.89
N ALA A 104 7.51 -5.69 -2.65
CA ALA A 104 7.05 -4.62 -3.51
C ALA A 104 7.69 -4.74 -4.90
N VAL A 105 6.96 -4.35 -5.94
CA VAL A 105 7.45 -4.40 -7.31
C VAL A 105 8.48 -3.30 -7.53
N ASP A 106 9.63 -3.68 -8.07
CA ASP A 106 10.72 -2.78 -8.44
C ASP A 106 10.59 -2.31 -9.90
N GLU A 107 11.21 -1.17 -10.26
CA GLU A 107 11.18 -0.63 -11.62
C GLU A 107 11.69 -1.62 -12.68
N ASN A 108 12.66 -2.46 -12.33
CA ASN A 108 13.21 -3.48 -13.23
C ASN A 108 12.23 -4.62 -13.52
N ASP A 109 11.18 -4.76 -12.72
CA ASP A 109 10.20 -5.83 -12.84
C ASP A 109 8.90 -5.40 -13.55
N TYR A 110 8.71 -4.12 -13.89
CA TYR A 110 7.46 -3.62 -14.49
C TYR A 110 7.03 -4.40 -15.75
N GLU A 111 7.95 -4.70 -16.66
CA GLU A 111 7.64 -5.51 -17.84
C GLU A 111 7.23 -6.93 -17.50
N LYS A 112 7.91 -7.53 -16.53
CA LYS A 112 7.65 -8.89 -16.05
C LYS A 112 6.28 -8.97 -15.39
N VAL A 113 5.95 -7.97 -14.57
CA VAL A 113 4.63 -7.82 -13.92
C VAL A 113 3.53 -7.64 -14.97
N GLY A 114 3.73 -6.74 -15.93
CA GLY A 114 2.77 -6.50 -17.00
C GLY A 114 2.47 -7.76 -17.82
N ARG A 115 3.49 -8.51 -18.22
CA ARG A 115 3.33 -9.81 -18.91
C ARG A 115 2.56 -10.80 -18.06
N PHE A 116 2.93 -10.93 -16.78
CA PHE A 116 2.25 -11.83 -15.87
C PHE A 116 0.75 -11.53 -15.77
N VAL A 117 0.36 -10.26 -15.64
CA VAL A 117 -1.05 -9.86 -15.61
C VAL A 117 -1.77 -10.26 -16.90
N GLU A 118 -1.20 -9.95 -18.06
CA GLU A 118 -1.83 -10.25 -19.36
C GLU A 118 -1.99 -11.77 -19.59
N GLU A 119 -1.01 -12.56 -19.21
CA GLU A 119 -1.03 -14.03 -19.35
C GLU A 119 -2.06 -14.69 -18.43
N ASN A 120 -2.36 -14.09 -17.27
CA ASN A 120 -3.24 -14.64 -16.23
C ASN A 120 -4.58 -13.90 -16.10
N ARG A 121 -4.92 -13.00 -17.00
CA ARG A 121 -6.14 -12.18 -16.98
C ARG A 121 -7.44 -12.96 -16.94
N CYS A 122 -7.45 -14.20 -17.43
CA CYS A 122 -8.60 -15.08 -17.40
C CYS A 122 -8.65 -15.97 -16.15
N SER A 123 -7.90 -15.62 -15.10
CA SER A 123 -7.95 -16.32 -13.81
C SER A 123 -9.27 -16.04 -13.08
N ASP A 124 -9.57 -16.83 -12.03
CA ASP A 124 -10.77 -16.67 -11.20
C ASP A 124 -10.74 -15.39 -10.34
N PHE A 125 -9.74 -14.51 -10.53
CA PHE A 125 -9.54 -13.29 -9.78
C PHE A 125 -9.77 -12.06 -10.65
N PHE A 126 -10.09 -10.95 -9.97
CA PHE A 126 -10.38 -9.70 -10.64
C PHE A 126 -9.09 -8.97 -11.06
N VAL A 127 -9.08 -8.50 -12.30
CA VAL A 127 -8.03 -7.67 -12.88
C VAL A 127 -8.66 -6.40 -13.43
N ALA A 128 -8.34 -5.26 -12.85
CA ALA A 128 -8.79 -3.96 -13.36
C ALA A 128 -8.16 -3.64 -14.72
N GLY A 129 -8.84 -2.77 -15.47
CA GLY A 129 -8.36 -2.30 -16.77
C GLY A 129 -8.43 -3.35 -17.89
N GLY A 130 -8.37 -2.88 -19.12
CA GLY A 130 -8.40 -3.70 -20.33
C GLY A 130 -7.01 -4.23 -20.73
N LYS A 131 -6.95 -4.89 -21.86
CA LYS A 131 -5.69 -5.34 -22.46
C LYS A 131 -4.75 -4.15 -22.69
N GLY A 132 -3.49 -4.30 -22.33
CA GLY A 132 -2.48 -3.25 -22.46
C GLY A 132 -2.50 -2.19 -21.34
N TYR A 133 -3.39 -2.33 -20.34
CA TYR A 133 -3.44 -1.42 -19.20
C TYR A 133 -2.15 -1.50 -18.34
N TYR A 134 -1.57 -2.68 -18.20
CA TYR A 134 -0.36 -2.93 -17.41
C TYR A 134 0.91 -2.98 -18.25
N THR A 135 1.17 -1.95 -19.04
CA THR A 135 2.52 -1.76 -19.65
C THR A 135 3.49 -1.22 -18.60
N ALA A 136 4.78 -1.40 -18.77
CA ALA A 136 5.80 -0.87 -17.86
C ALA A 136 5.64 0.63 -17.59
N VAL A 137 5.35 1.41 -18.66
CA VAL A 137 5.11 2.86 -18.57
C VAL A 137 3.87 3.17 -17.76
N ASN A 138 2.78 2.43 -17.97
CA ASN A 138 1.54 2.64 -17.23
C ASN A 138 1.68 2.22 -15.76
N ILE A 139 2.35 1.10 -15.46
CA ILE A 139 2.63 0.67 -14.08
C ILE A 139 3.40 1.77 -13.35
N ARG A 140 4.45 2.32 -13.98
CA ARG A 140 5.19 3.44 -13.41
C ARG A 140 4.30 4.65 -13.15
N ALA A 141 3.46 5.02 -14.11
CA ALA A 141 2.53 6.14 -13.97
C ALA A 141 1.50 5.90 -12.85
N HIS A 142 0.97 4.69 -12.72
CA HIS A 142 0.03 4.32 -11.67
C HIS A 142 0.65 4.42 -10.27
N ILE A 143 1.87 3.88 -10.10
CA ILE A 143 2.59 3.97 -8.84
C ILE A 143 2.87 5.44 -8.48
N MET A 144 3.33 6.24 -9.44
CA MET A 144 3.73 7.63 -9.20
C MET A 144 2.57 8.59 -9.04
N ASN A 145 1.54 8.48 -9.88
CA ASN A 145 0.46 9.46 -9.94
C ASN A 145 -0.77 9.05 -9.10
N ASN A 146 -1.06 7.74 -9.03
CA ASN A 146 -2.25 7.23 -8.39
C ASN A 146 -1.98 6.64 -7.01
N GLN A 147 -0.73 6.68 -6.55
CA GLN A 147 -0.30 6.06 -5.29
C GLN A 147 -0.72 4.59 -5.19
N GLU A 148 -0.62 3.84 -6.29
CA GLU A 148 -0.91 2.43 -6.32
C GLU A 148 0.25 1.63 -5.74
N TYR A 149 -0.05 0.62 -4.91
CA TYR A 149 0.93 -0.27 -4.30
C TYR A 149 0.87 -1.62 -4.99
N TYR A 150 1.99 -2.06 -5.51
CA TYR A 150 2.15 -3.32 -6.23
C TYR A 150 3.00 -4.28 -5.39
N PHE A 151 2.44 -5.43 -5.03
CA PHE A 151 3.17 -6.50 -4.36
C PHE A 151 3.04 -7.78 -5.17
N TYR A 152 4.15 -8.49 -5.32
CA TYR A 152 4.18 -9.75 -6.04
C TYR A 152 4.86 -10.86 -5.25
N LYS A 153 4.45 -12.10 -5.51
CA LYS A 153 5.03 -13.31 -4.95
C LYS A 153 5.85 -14.01 -6.02
N ILE A 154 7.10 -14.32 -5.69
CA ILE A 154 8.00 -15.12 -6.54
C ILE A 154 7.90 -16.59 -6.12
N GLY A 155 7.65 -17.45 -7.09
CA GLY A 155 7.68 -18.90 -6.90
C GLY A 155 9.09 -19.48 -6.90
N GLU A 156 9.21 -20.75 -6.54
CA GLU A 156 10.49 -21.48 -6.46
C GLU A 156 11.27 -21.50 -7.80
N ASN A 157 10.57 -21.37 -8.91
CA ASN A 157 11.14 -21.33 -10.27
C ASN A 157 11.58 -19.90 -10.69
N GLY A 158 11.51 -18.90 -9.80
CA GLY A 158 11.82 -17.51 -10.08
C GLY A 158 10.76 -16.77 -10.93
N LYS A 159 9.62 -17.40 -11.23
CA LYS A 159 8.50 -16.76 -11.91
C LYS A 159 7.54 -16.13 -10.91
N ILE A 160 6.74 -15.18 -11.36
CA ILE A 160 5.68 -14.59 -10.53
C ILE A 160 4.56 -15.60 -10.38
N ASP A 161 4.22 -15.94 -9.14
CA ASP A 161 3.11 -16.81 -8.79
C ASP A 161 1.82 -16.03 -8.51
N GLY A 162 1.94 -14.77 -8.07
CA GLY A 162 0.79 -13.91 -7.81
C GLY A 162 1.16 -12.44 -7.68
N LEU A 163 0.17 -11.58 -7.86
CA LEU A 163 0.27 -10.13 -7.78
C LEU A 163 -1.00 -9.56 -7.12
N ILE A 164 -0.82 -8.58 -6.25
CA ILE A 164 -1.89 -7.75 -5.72
C ILE A 164 -1.57 -6.28 -5.95
N ILE A 165 -2.58 -5.50 -6.34
CA ILE A 165 -2.49 -4.05 -6.53
C ILE A 165 -3.53 -3.38 -5.66
N LEU A 166 -3.10 -2.42 -4.89
CA LEU A 166 -3.87 -1.74 -3.87
C LEU A 166 -3.87 -0.24 -4.09
N VAL A 167 -5.01 0.38 -3.81
CA VAL A 167 -5.17 1.84 -3.82
C VAL A 167 -5.78 2.27 -2.49
N PRO A 168 -5.11 3.13 -1.71
CA PRO A 168 -5.69 3.70 -0.50
C PRO A 168 -6.95 4.49 -0.84
N ASN A 169 -7.94 4.42 0.02
CA ASN A 169 -9.12 5.27 -0.13
C ASN A 169 -8.78 6.69 0.34
N VAL A 170 -8.96 7.67 -0.53
CA VAL A 170 -8.64 9.09 -0.27
C VAL A 170 -9.42 9.65 0.91
N SER A 171 -10.65 9.19 1.11
CA SER A 171 -11.54 9.68 2.17
C SER A 171 -11.38 8.93 3.50
N ASN A 172 -10.76 7.76 3.49
CA ASN A 172 -10.60 6.92 4.68
C ASN A 172 -9.36 6.04 4.54
N ASN A 173 -8.27 6.47 5.15
CA ASN A 173 -6.97 5.79 5.11
C ASN A 173 -6.97 4.38 5.74
N SER A 174 -7.99 4.02 6.51
CA SER A 174 -8.13 2.68 7.08
C SER A 174 -8.76 1.66 6.11
N VAL A 175 -9.29 2.13 4.97
CA VAL A 175 -9.87 1.29 3.91
C VAL A 175 -8.96 1.33 2.70
N VAL A 176 -8.61 0.16 2.19
CA VAL A 176 -7.79 0.02 0.98
C VAL A 176 -8.54 -0.79 -0.06
N ASN A 177 -8.55 -0.29 -1.28
CA ASN A 177 -9.21 -0.95 -2.39
C ASN A 177 -8.22 -1.86 -3.12
N ILE A 178 -8.60 -3.11 -3.33
CA ILE A 178 -7.90 -4.02 -4.22
C ILE A 178 -8.39 -3.73 -5.64
N THR A 179 -7.53 -3.21 -6.49
CA THR A 179 -7.84 -2.97 -7.90
C THR A 179 -7.51 -4.18 -8.77
N THR A 180 -6.54 -4.98 -8.34
CA THR A 180 -6.17 -6.21 -9.04
C THR A 180 -5.66 -7.24 -8.04
N LEU A 181 -6.17 -8.45 -8.17
CA LEU A 181 -5.63 -9.64 -7.54
C LEU A 181 -5.55 -10.71 -8.62
N VAL A 182 -4.36 -11.19 -8.93
CA VAL A 182 -4.13 -12.19 -9.95
C VAL A 182 -3.14 -13.23 -9.47
N VAL A 183 -3.44 -14.49 -9.72
CA VAL A 183 -2.58 -15.63 -9.36
C VAL A 183 -2.40 -16.49 -10.61
N SER A 184 -1.22 -17.07 -10.74
CA SER A 184 -0.86 -17.91 -11.88
C SER A 184 -1.92 -18.99 -12.13
N LYS A 185 -2.38 -19.10 -13.39
CA LYS A 185 -3.30 -20.14 -13.83
C LYS A 185 -2.68 -21.54 -13.82
N GLU A 186 -1.35 -21.64 -13.74
CA GLU A 186 -0.62 -22.90 -13.64
C GLU A 186 -0.78 -23.57 -12.26
N LYS A 187 -1.19 -22.79 -11.23
CA LYS A 187 -1.43 -23.30 -9.88
C LYS A 187 -2.82 -23.94 -9.75
N ASN A 188 -2.93 -24.96 -8.94
CA ASN A 188 -4.23 -25.53 -8.60
C ASN A 188 -5.05 -24.57 -7.72
N ARG A 189 -6.33 -24.88 -7.52
CA ARG A 189 -7.27 -23.97 -6.83
C ARG A 189 -6.88 -23.68 -5.38
N GLU A 190 -6.37 -24.66 -4.66
CA GLU A 190 -5.99 -24.50 -3.25
C GLU A 190 -4.73 -23.64 -3.11
N GLU A 191 -3.74 -23.90 -3.97
CA GLU A 191 -2.53 -23.08 -4.05
C GLU A 191 -2.87 -21.63 -4.38
N ARG A 192 -3.79 -21.40 -5.35
CA ARG A 192 -4.21 -20.02 -5.71
C ARG A 192 -4.84 -19.29 -4.54
N ILE A 193 -5.70 -19.95 -3.77
CA ILE A 193 -6.32 -19.36 -2.56
C ILE A 193 -5.24 -19.05 -1.52
N LYS A 194 -4.28 -19.93 -1.32
CA LYS A 194 -3.18 -19.72 -0.39
C LYS A 194 -2.32 -18.52 -0.81
N ILE A 195 -1.90 -18.48 -2.07
CA ILE A 195 -1.09 -17.36 -2.60
C ILE A 195 -1.83 -16.02 -2.46
N ALA A 196 -3.13 -15.99 -2.79
CA ALA A 196 -3.94 -14.79 -2.64
C ALA A 196 -4.02 -14.32 -1.17
N LYS A 197 -4.20 -15.25 -0.22
CA LYS A 197 -4.18 -14.93 1.22
C LYS A 197 -2.82 -14.40 1.67
N ASP A 198 -1.74 -15.07 1.29
CA ASP A 198 -0.38 -14.64 1.61
C ASP A 198 -0.11 -13.21 1.11
N LEU A 199 -0.53 -12.89 -0.12
CA LEU A 199 -0.40 -11.56 -0.71
C LEU A 199 -1.22 -10.52 0.04
N MET A 200 -2.47 -10.82 0.40
CA MET A 200 -3.33 -9.91 1.17
C MET A 200 -2.75 -9.67 2.57
N ASP A 201 -2.33 -10.73 3.26
CA ASP A 201 -1.73 -10.63 4.60
C ASP A 201 -0.43 -9.82 4.58
N TYR A 202 0.42 -10.05 3.58
CA TYR A 202 1.64 -9.27 3.39
C TYR A 202 1.33 -7.81 3.10
N ALA A 203 0.42 -7.55 2.17
CA ALA A 203 0.03 -6.20 1.77
C ALA A 203 -0.56 -5.41 2.95
N MET A 204 -1.45 -6.02 3.74
CA MET A 204 -2.00 -5.38 4.96
C MET A 204 -0.93 -5.03 5.97
N LYS A 205 0.07 -5.90 6.16
CA LYS A 205 1.19 -5.65 7.09
C LYS A 205 2.20 -4.64 6.56
N SER A 206 2.40 -4.62 5.25
CA SER A 206 3.36 -3.71 4.58
C SER A 206 2.79 -2.31 4.41
N MET A 207 1.47 -2.19 4.32
CA MET A 207 0.79 -0.90 4.31
C MET A 207 0.70 -0.38 5.75
N ILE A 208 1.49 0.57 6.04
CA ILE A 208 1.88 1.13 7.34
C ILE A 208 0.75 1.84 8.09
N ASN A 209 -0.32 2.19 7.41
CA ASN A 209 -1.56 2.60 8.05
C ASN A 209 -2.24 1.35 8.58
N GLN A 210 -2.87 1.45 9.75
CA GLN A 210 -3.74 0.40 10.23
C GLN A 210 -4.86 0.18 9.20
N VAL A 211 -4.57 -0.67 8.22
CA VAL A 211 -5.56 -1.10 7.26
C VAL A 211 -6.54 -2.00 8.02
N ASN A 212 -7.71 -1.47 8.29
CA ASN A 212 -8.75 -2.21 8.97
C ASN A 212 -9.62 -3.00 7.99
N LYS A 213 -9.58 -2.62 6.71
CA LYS A 213 -10.46 -3.19 5.70
C LYS A 213 -9.83 -3.20 4.32
N LEU A 214 -9.84 -4.36 3.70
CA LEU A 214 -9.64 -4.50 2.27
C LEU A 214 -11.01 -4.53 1.57
N ARG A 215 -11.18 -3.74 0.54
CA ARG A 215 -12.38 -3.72 -0.29
C ARG A 215 -12.02 -4.08 -1.72
N ILE A 216 -12.90 -4.81 -2.38
CA ILE A 216 -12.81 -5.05 -3.81
C ILE A 216 -14.15 -4.69 -4.45
N SER A 217 -14.06 -4.01 -5.60
CA SER A 217 -15.23 -3.68 -6.41
C SER A 217 -15.03 -4.27 -7.80
N PHE A 218 -16.00 -4.99 -8.31
CA PHE A 218 -15.91 -5.58 -9.65
C PHE A 218 -17.27 -5.61 -10.33
N TYR A 219 -17.25 -5.50 -11.65
CA TYR A 219 -18.44 -5.66 -12.47
C TYR A 219 -18.55 -7.11 -12.92
N ALA A 220 -19.70 -7.71 -12.71
CA ALA A 220 -20.01 -9.03 -13.21
C ALA A 220 -21.28 -9.00 -14.07
N LYS A 221 -21.30 -9.76 -15.16
CA LYS A 221 -22.52 -10.06 -15.90
C LYS A 221 -23.38 -11.02 -15.10
N GLU A 222 -24.69 -10.89 -15.25
CA GLU A 222 -25.65 -11.81 -14.66
C GLU A 222 -25.28 -13.27 -15.00
N GLY A 223 -25.13 -14.11 -13.98
CA GLY A 223 -24.73 -15.52 -14.12
C GLY A 223 -23.21 -15.81 -13.95
N ASN A 224 -22.34 -14.79 -14.08
CA ASN A 224 -20.88 -14.98 -13.84
C ASN A 224 -20.44 -14.61 -12.43
N GLU A 225 -21.28 -13.90 -11.68
CA GLU A 225 -21.02 -13.46 -10.31
C GLU A 225 -20.75 -14.61 -9.33
N VAL A 226 -21.39 -15.76 -9.54
CA VAL A 226 -21.31 -16.92 -8.63
C VAL A 226 -19.88 -17.44 -8.51
N SER A 227 -19.11 -17.43 -9.60
CA SER A 227 -17.71 -17.89 -9.59
C SER A 227 -16.81 -16.96 -8.79
N PHE A 228 -16.90 -15.65 -9.04
CA PHE A 228 -16.13 -14.62 -8.32
C PHE A 228 -16.51 -14.57 -6.84
N LEU A 229 -17.80 -14.45 -6.53
CA LEU A 229 -18.29 -14.40 -5.15
C LEU A 229 -17.88 -15.64 -4.35
N GLY A 230 -17.93 -16.84 -4.98
CA GLY A 230 -17.49 -18.06 -4.34
C GLY A 230 -15.99 -18.09 -4.00
N MET A 231 -15.15 -17.46 -4.83
CA MET A 231 -13.72 -17.34 -4.57
C MET A 231 -13.45 -16.32 -3.47
N TYR A 232 -14.03 -15.12 -3.54
CA TYR A 232 -13.83 -14.07 -2.54
C TYR A 232 -14.36 -14.45 -1.16
N LYS A 233 -15.49 -15.17 -1.07
CA LYS A 233 -15.95 -15.75 0.21
C LYS A 233 -14.91 -16.69 0.84
N LYS A 234 -14.21 -17.51 0.03
CA LYS A 234 -13.13 -18.38 0.54
C LYS A 234 -11.91 -17.60 1.01
N LEU A 235 -11.70 -16.40 0.47
CA LEU A 235 -10.67 -15.46 0.94
C LEU A 235 -11.07 -14.69 2.19
N GLY A 236 -12.33 -14.78 2.62
CA GLY A 236 -12.85 -14.10 3.81
C GLY A 236 -13.59 -12.79 3.52
N PHE A 237 -13.88 -12.49 2.23
CA PHE A 237 -14.68 -11.31 1.89
C PHE A 237 -16.16 -11.55 2.12
N GLU A 238 -16.83 -10.49 2.57
CA GLU A 238 -18.28 -10.42 2.69
C GLU A 238 -18.82 -9.40 1.69
N LYS A 239 -19.97 -9.70 1.07
CA LYS A 239 -20.65 -8.79 0.14
C LYS A 239 -21.26 -7.64 0.92
N GLU A 240 -20.87 -6.41 0.59
CA GLU A 240 -21.42 -5.20 1.21
C GLU A 240 -22.62 -4.64 0.46
N ALA A 241 -22.53 -4.60 -0.86
CA ALA A 241 -23.58 -4.07 -1.71
C ALA A 241 -23.58 -4.73 -3.09
N GLU A 242 -24.72 -4.58 -3.77
CA GLU A 242 -24.88 -4.89 -5.18
C GLU A 242 -25.68 -3.75 -5.80
N LEU A 243 -25.09 -3.06 -6.75
CA LEU A 243 -25.71 -2.00 -7.50
C LEU A 243 -26.04 -2.55 -8.89
N LYS A 244 -27.34 -2.67 -9.20
CA LYS A 244 -27.81 -3.22 -10.46
C LYS A 244 -27.75 -2.17 -11.57
N ASP A 245 -27.48 -2.64 -12.78
CA ASP A 245 -27.52 -1.83 -14.00
C ASP A 245 -26.61 -0.59 -14.01
N GLU A 246 -25.52 -0.62 -13.20
CA GLU A 246 -24.55 0.49 -13.12
C GLU A 246 -23.77 0.69 -14.43
N TYR A 247 -23.55 -0.38 -15.21
CA TYR A 247 -22.84 -0.28 -16.47
C TYR A 247 -23.22 -1.42 -17.43
N GLU A 248 -23.80 -1.09 -18.60
CA GLU A 248 -24.03 -2.03 -19.72
C GLU A 248 -24.59 -3.41 -19.29
N ASN A 249 -25.68 -3.45 -18.54
CA ASN A 249 -26.31 -4.66 -18.02
C ASN A 249 -25.36 -5.51 -17.11
N LYS A 250 -24.49 -4.85 -16.36
CA LYS A 250 -23.66 -5.46 -15.34
C LYS A 250 -23.97 -4.88 -13.97
N SER A 251 -24.00 -5.73 -12.96
CA SER A 251 -24.07 -5.30 -11.56
C SER A 251 -22.68 -5.01 -11.02
N LEU A 252 -22.55 -3.94 -10.24
CA LEU A 252 -21.38 -3.63 -9.45
C LEU A 252 -21.50 -4.31 -8.08
N PHE A 253 -20.51 -5.10 -7.72
CA PHE A 253 -20.38 -5.75 -6.42
C PHE A 253 -19.31 -5.04 -5.58
N LEU A 254 -19.66 -4.77 -4.32
CA LEU A 254 -18.79 -4.15 -3.32
C LEU A 254 -18.56 -5.12 -2.15
#